data_51e698b82bb5c6dd066305a3e26264a3
#
_entry.id   51e698b82bb5c6dd066305a3e26264a3
#
_cell.length_a   1.000
_cell.length_b   1.000
_cell.length_c   1.000
_cell.angle_alpha   90.00
_cell.angle_beta   90.00
_cell.angle_gamma   90.00
#
_symmetry.space_group_name_H-M   'P 1'
#
loop_
_entity.id
_entity.type
_entity.pdbx_description
1 polymer ?
#
loop_
_entity_poly.entity_id
_entity_poly.type
_entity_poly.pdbx_seq_one_letter_code
_entity_poly.pdbx_strand_id
1 'polypeptide(L)'
;MGYYTHFELEIKTSSGNNLFAVESSIAEPIIADLRASNEEAEYCLQPNGEAEERGKWYDNDQNIKEFSLKYPHYVFVITGEGEESGDIWKRYTQNGKSQHCEAVITFPPFDPSLLNND
;
A
#
# COMPACT_ATOMS: atom_id res chain seq x y z
N MET A 1 -1.63 -0.45 23.71
CA MET A 1 -0.48 -1.01 23.03
C MET A 1 -0.91 -1.71 21.79
N GLY A 2 -0.05 -1.83 20.86
CA GLY A 2 -0.29 -2.44 19.59
C GLY A 2 0.74 -1.93 18.61
N TYR A 3 0.70 -2.45 17.42
CA TYR A 3 1.65 -2.09 16.39
C TYR A 3 0.96 -1.17 15.39
N TYR A 4 1.45 0.06 15.26
CA TYR A 4 0.87 1.07 14.38
C TYR A 4 1.61 1.11 13.05
N THR A 5 0.86 1.23 11.98
CA THR A 5 1.38 1.26 10.62
C THR A 5 0.82 2.47 9.88
N HIS A 6 1.64 3.08 9.07
CA HIS A 6 1.29 4.17 8.18
C HIS A 6 0.90 3.53 6.84
N PHE A 7 -0.35 3.69 6.43
CA PHE A 7 -0.87 3.05 5.21
C PHE A 7 -1.12 4.06 4.11
N GLU A 8 -0.80 3.69 2.88
CA GLU A 8 -1.19 4.44 1.70
C GLU A 8 -1.79 3.49 0.69
N LEU A 9 -2.83 3.91 0.01
CA LEU A 9 -3.52 3.11 -1.00
C LEU A 9 -3.55 3.84 -2.33
N GLU A 10 -3.16 3.14 -3.38
CA GLU A 10 -3.29 3.63 -4.76
C GLU A 10 -4.13 2.64 -5.56
N ILE A 11 -4.96 3.19 -6.46
CA ILE A 11 -5.74 2.39 -7.39
C ILE A 11 -5.06 2.49 -8.75
N LYS A 12 -4.80 1.34 -9.38
CA LYS A 12 -4.09 1.29 -10.65
C LYS A 12 -4.78 0.31 -11.60
N THR A 13 -4.41 0.41 -12.88
CA THR A 13 -4.76 -0.60 -13.87
C THR A 13 -3.49 -1.31 -14.28
N SER A 14 -3.61 -2.50 -14.87
CA SER A 14 -2.45 -3.28 -15.29
C SER A 14 -2.53 -3.66 -16.75
N SER A 15 -1.36 -3.78 -17.38
CA SER A 15 -1.20 -4.38 -18.70
C SER A 15 0.09 -5.18 -18.67
N GLY A 16 -0.03 -6.51 -18.68
CA GLY A 16 1.11 -7.38 -18.42
C GLY A 16 1.63 -7.14 -17.02
N ASN A 17 2.93 -6.85 -16.91
CA ASN A 17 3.57 -6.56 -15.62
C ASN A 17 3.61 -5.07 -15.30
N ASN A 18 3.01 -4.23 -16.12
CA ASN A 18 3.06 -2.78 -15.94
C ASN A 18 1.80 -2.29 -15.24
N LEU A 19 1.99 -1.34 -14.33
CA LEU A 19 0.90 -0.68 -13.62
C LEU A 19 0.81 0.76 -14.06
N PHE A 20 -0.43 1.25 -14.20
CA PHE A 20 -0.70 2.61 -14.63
C PHE A 20 -1.64 3.28 -13.64
N ALA A 21 -1.33 4.50 -13.25
CA ALA A 21 -2.20 5.27 -12.36
C ALA A 21 -3.53 5.56 -13.07
N VAL A 22 -4.61 5.60 -12.30
CA VAL A 22 -5.91 6.05 -12.81
C VAL A 22 -6.15 7.49 -12.35
N GLU A 23 -7.04 8.18 -13.03
CA GLU A 23 -7.40 9.54 -12.64
C GLU A 23 -8.08 9.53 -11.28
N SER A 24 -7.92 10.62 -10.52
CA SER A 24 -8.54 10.73 -9.20
C SER A 24 -10.06 10.66 -9.27
N SER A 25 -10.66 11.10 -10.38
CA SER A 25 -12.11 10.98 -10.58
C SER A 25 -12.58 9.52 -10.63
N ILE A 26 -11.68 8.58 -10.92
CA ILE A 26 -11.95 7.14 -10.90
C ILE A 26 -11.55 6.54 -9.54
N ALA A 27 -10.38 6.91 -9.04
CA ALA A 27 -9.84 6.33 -7.82
C ALA A 27 -10.62 6.74 -6.56
N GLU A 28 -10.99 8.01 -6.45
CA GLU A 28 -11.62 8.52 -5.22
C GLU A 28 -12.95 7.87 -4.89
N PRO A 29 -13.87 7.63 -5.84
CA PRO A 29 -15.10 6.91 -5.51
C PRO A 29 -14.85 5.48 -5.04
N ILE A 30 -13.83 4.81 -5.57
CA ILE A 30 -13.47 3.46 -5.15
C ILE A 30 -12.93 3.47 -3.73
N ILE A 31 -12.05 4.42 -3.42
CA ILE A 31 -11.50 4.58 -2.07
C ILE A 31 -12.61 4.96 -1.08
N ALA A 32 -13.54 5.82 -1.50
CA ALA A 32 -14.67 6.18 -0.66
C ALA A 32 -15.54 4.97 -0.32
N ASP A 33 -15.75 4.07 -1.28
CA ASP A 33 -16.51 2.84 -1.04
C ASP A 33 -15.79 1.95 -0.03
N LEU A 34 -14.47 1.80 -0.14
CA LEU A 34 -13.69 1.03 0.83
C LEU A 34 -13.79 1.66 2.23
N ARG A 35 -13.62 2.97 2.34
CA ARG A 35 -13.68 3.67 3.62
C ARG A 35 -15.06 3.56 4.26
N ALA A 36 -16.11 3.57 3.47
CA ALA A 36 -17.48 3.44 3.96
C ALA A 36 -17.78 2.02 4.46
N SER A 37 -17.09 1.02 3.94
CA SER A 37 -17.32 -0.38 4.29
C SER A 37 -16.42 -0.90 5.42
N ASN A 38 -15.43 -0.12 5.84
CA ASN A 38 -14.42 -0.59 6.79
C ASN A 38 -13.91 0.56 7.66
N GLU A 39 -14.16 0.48 8.97
CA GLU A 39 -13.77 1.54 9.92
C GLU A 39 -12.27 1.75 9.99
N GLU A 40 -11.48 0.67 9.92
CA GLU A 40 -10.02 0.78 9.96
C GLU A 40 -9.51 1.49 8.71
N ALA A 41 -10.09 1.20 7.55
CA ALA A 41 -9.73 1.90 6.32
C ALA A 41 -10.06 3.39 6.42
N GLU A 42 -11.22 3.72 6.95
CA GLU A 42 -11.61 5.12 7.14
C GLU A 42 -10.63 5.85 8.06
N TYR A 43 -10.19 5.19 9.13
CA TYR A 43 -9.25 5.78 10.08
C TYR A 43 -7.85 5.95 9.48
N CYS A 44 -7.39 4.97 8.71
CA CYS A 44 -6.01 4.92 8.23
C CYS A 44 -5.78 5.65 6.92
N LEU A 45 -6.84 5.90 6.14
CA LEU A 45 -6.72 6.47 4.79
C LEU A 45 -7.57 7.72 4.64
N GLN A 46 -7.00 8.73 4.00
CA GLN A 46 -7.74 9.90 3.54
C GLN A 46 -8.54 9.54 2.29
N PRO A 47 -9.49 10.39 1.87
CA PRO A 47 -10.28 10.13 0.66
C PRO A 47 -9.46 9.93 -0.61
N ASN A 48 -8.25 10.47 -0.67
CA ASN A 48 -7.36 10.30 -1.82
C ASN A 48 -6.43 9.09 -1.70
N GLY A 49 -6.55 8.30 -0.62
CA GLY A 49 -5.70 7.13 -0.37
C GLY A 49 -4.42 7.40 0.37
N GLU A 50 -4.08 8.67 0.61
CA GLU A 50 -2.90 9.00 1.41
C GLU A 50 -3.13 8.63 2.88
N ALA A 51 -2.05 8.50 3.61
CA ALA A 51 -2.14 8.17 5.02
C ALA A 51 -2.78 9.31 5.79
N GLU A 52 -3.65 8.97 6.72
CA GLU A 52 -4.24 9.95 7.62
C GLU A 52 -3.56 9.85 8.98
N GLU A 53 -3.71 8.73 9.64
CA GLU A 53 -3.09 8.47 10.91
C GLU A 53 -2.40 7.12 10.88
N ARG A 54 -1.36 6.95 11.68
CA ARG A 54 -0.86 5.60 11.91
C ARG A 54 -1.94 4.83 12.65
N GLY A 55 -2.24 3.63 12.18
CA GLY A 55 -3.34 2.88 12.71
C GLY A 55 -3.07 1.39 12.85
N LYS A 56 -4.02 0.71 13.45
CA LYS A 56 -4.00 -0.73 13.64
C LYS A 56 -5.01 -1.35 12.69
N TRP A 57 -4.57 -1.69 11.51
CA TRP A 57 -5.42 -2.34 10.52
C TRP A 57 -4.82 -3.71 10.22
N TYR A 58 -4.96 -4.62 11.20
CA TYR A 58 -4.31 -5.93 11.12
C TYR A 58 -4.88 -6.83 10.03
N ASP A 59 -6.16 -6.68 9.71
CA ASP A 59 -6.82 -7.48 8.69
C ASP A 59 -6.80 -6.82 7.31
N ASN A 60 -5.89 -5.87 7.07
CA ASN A 60 -5.85 -5.12 5.83
C ASN A 60 -5.76 -6.03 4.59
N ASP A 61 -4.98 -7.12 4.67
CA ASP A 61 -4.86 -8.05 3.54
C ASP A 61 -6.19 -8.68 3.21
N GLN A 62 -6.87 -9.27 4.20
CA GLN A 62 -8.14 -9.94 3.99
C GLN A 62 -9.23 -8.95 3.55
N ASN A 63 -9.27 -7.79 4.19
CA ASN A 63 -10.27 -6.76 3.86
C ASN A 63 -10.13 -6.28 2.42
N ILE A 64 -8.91 -6.02 1.97
CA ILE A 64 -8.68 -5.54 0.61
C ILE A 64 -8.91 -6.64 -0.42
N LYS A 65 -8.54 -7.89 -0.10
CA LYS A 65 -8.85 -9.03 -0.98
C LYS A 65 -10.35 -9.13 -1.25
N GLU A 66 -11.16 -9.09 -0.20
CA GLU A 66 -12.60 -9.16 -0.33
C GLU A 66 -13.15 -7.97 -1.10
N PHE A 67 -12.69 -6.78 -0.77
CA PHE A 67 -13.13 -5.55 -1.44
C PHE A 67 -12.78 -5.56 -2.92
N SER A 68 -11.61 -6.10 -3.29
CA SER A 68 -11.13 -6.10 -4.67
C SER A 68 -12.04 -6.92 -5.60
N LEU A 69 -12.85 -7.81 -5.06
CA LEU A 69 -13.81 -8.57 -5.86
C LEU A 69 -14.88 -7.68 -6.47
N LYS A 70 -15.17 -6.54 -5.86
CA LYS A 70 -16.14 -5.56 -6.39
C LYS A 70 -15.59 -4.77 -7.57
N TYR A 71 -14.27 -4.68 -7.67
CA TYR A 71 -13.59 -3.89 -8.70
C TYR A 71 -12.47 -4.72 -9.34
N PRO A 72 -12.84 -5.82 -10.02
CA PRO A 72 -11.84 -6.82 -10.45
C PRO A 72 -10.87 -6.34 -11.53
N HIS A 73 -11.16 -5.21 -12.17
CA HIS A 73 -10.28 -4.66 -13.21
C HIS A 73 -9.18 -3.75 -12.66
N TYR A 74 -9.21 -3.46 -11.36
CA TYR A 74 -8.26 -2.54 -10.76
C TYR A 74 -7.30 -3.30 -9.85
N VAL A 75 -6.07 -2.78 -9.78
CA VAL A 75 -5.05 -3.27 -8.86
C VAL A 75 -4.99 -2.31 -7.68
N PHE A 76 -5.16 -2.83 -6.48
CA PHE A 76 -5.08 -2.08 -5.25
C PHE A 76 -3.64 -2.21 -4.74
N VAL A 77 -2.92 -1.08 -4.70
CA VAL A 77 -1.53 -1.07 -4.22
C VAL A 77 -1.52 -0.41 -2.85
N ILE A 78 -1.35 -1.22 -1.82
CA ILE A 78 -1.25 -0.71 -0.45
C ILE A 78 0.21 -0.75 -0.01
N THR A 79 0.68 0.37 0.54
CA THR A 79 2.02 0.49 1.09
C THR A 79 1.90 0.67 2.58
N GLY A 80 2.67 -0.10 3.34
CA GLY A 80 2.70 0.01 4.79
C GLY A 80 4.10 0.36 5.27
N GLU A 81 4.15 1.23 6.28
CA GLU A 81 5.38 1.55 6.99
C GLU A 81 5.11 1.41 8.48
N GLY A 82 5.66 0.37 9.09
CA GLY A 82 5.45 0.08 10.50
C GLY A 82 6.35 0.90 11.41
N GLU A 83 6.22 0.64 12.71
CA GLU A 83 6.98 1.35 13.74
C GLU A 83 8.46 0.96 13.73
N GLU A 84 8.76 -0.27 13.38
CA GLU A 84 10.15 -0.74 13.36
C GLU A 84 10.88 -0.25 12.14
N SER A 85 12.16 0.08 12.30
CA SER A 85 13.00 0.52 11.21
C SER A 85 13.10 -0.58 10.15
N GLY A 86 12.85 -0.22 8.89
CA GLY A 86 12.92 -1.17 7.79
C GLY A 86 11.66 -2.00 7.56
N ASP A 87 10.64 -1.84 8.41
CA ASP A 87 9.36 -2.52 8.21
C ASP A 87 8.55 -1.74 7.18
N ILE A 88 8.92 -1.88 5.93
CA ILE A 88 8.28 -1.24 4.79
C ILE A 88 7.91 -2.34 3.81
N TRP A 89 6.66 -2.32 3.35
CA TRP A 89 6.17 -3.34 2.44
C TRP A 89 5.16 -2.76 1.47
N LYS A 90 4.97 -3.47 0.36
CA LYS A 90 3.93 -3.19 -0.62
C LYS A 90 3.15 -4.47 -0.89
N ARG A 91 1.86 -4.31 -1.11
CA ARG A 91 1.03 -5.46 -1.48
C ARG A 91 0.14 -5.06 -2.65
N TYR A 92 0.19 -5.86 -3.69
CA TYR A 92 -0.65 -5.69 -4.88
C TYR A 92 -1.80 -6.65 -4.79
N THR A 93 -3.03 -6.17 -4.92
CA THR A 93 -4.23 -7.00 -4.81
C THR A 93 -5.13 -6.76 -6.00
N GLN A 94 -5.55 -7.84 -6.64
CA GLN A 94 -6.48 -7.77 -7.76
C GLN A 94 -7.37 -9.01 -7.74
N ASN A 95 -8.68 -8.78 -7.85
CA ASN A 95 -9.68 -9.83 -7.96
C ASN A 95 -9.51 -10.95 -6.92
N GLY A 96 -9.34 -10.55 -5.67
CA GLY A 96 -9.25 -11.45 -4.53
C GLY A 96 -7.89 -12.11 -4.31
N LYS A 97 -6.89 -11.76 -5.10
CA LYS A 97 -5.53 -12.34 -5.00
C LYS A 97 -4.53 -11.25 -4.71
N SER A 98 -3.52 -11.55 -3.91
CA SER A 98 -2.50 -10.55 -3.56
C SER A 98 -1.09 -11.09 -3.66
N GLN A 99 -0.18 -10.15 -3.89
CA GLN A 99 1.27 -10.37 -3.89
C GLN A 99 1.87 -9.43 -2.87
N HIS A 100 2.47 -9.99 -1.84
CA HIS A 100 3.11 -9.21 -0.77
C HIS A 100 4.60 -9.10 -1.02
N CYS A 101 5.14 -7.87 -0.95
CA CYS A 101 6.55 -7.60 -1.19
C CYS A 101 7.11 -6.79 -0.02
N GLU A 102 8.12 -7.36 0.64
CA GLU A 102 8.86 -6.63 1.67
C GLU A 102 9.96 -5.81 1.00
N ALA A 103 10.28 -4.65 1.56
CA ALA A 103 11.38 -3.83 1.06
C ALA A 103 12.69 -4.59 1.24
N VAL A 104 13.54 -4.50 0.22
CA VAL A 104 14.88 -5.08 0.27
C VAL A 104 15.87 -3.94 0.43
N ILE A 105 16.50 -3.85 1.60
CA ILE A 105 17.46 -2.80 1.90
C ILE A 105 18.86 -3.39 1.77
N THR A 106 19.64 -2.84 0.85
CA THR A 106 21.00 -3.32 0.61
C THR A 106 21.96 -2.14 0.63
N PHE A 107 23.20 -2.45 0.91
CA PHE A 107 24.26 -1.46 0.83
C PHE A 107 25.26 -1.93 -0.22
N PRO A 108 25.85 -1.02 -1.00
CA PRO A 108 26.92 -1.42 -1.90
C PRO A 108 28.10 -1.99 -1.09
N PRO A 109 28.84 -2.95 -1.64
CA PRO A 109 30.00 -3.48 -0.94
C PRO A 109 31.06 -2.37 -0.75
N PHE A 110 31.94 -2.57 0.23
CA PHE A 110 33.01 -1.65 0.46
C PHE A 110 33.90 -1.52 -0.79
N ASP A 111 34.16 -0.29 -1.19
CA ASP A 111 35.01 0.04 -2.34
C ASP A 111 35.95 1.16 -1.90
N PRO A 112 37.26 0.87 -1.75
CA PRO A 112 38.18 1.89 -1.26
C PRO A 112 38.32 3.10 -2.19
N SER A 113 37.99 2.95 -3.50
CA SER A 113 38.02 4.07 -4.41
C SER A 113 36.94 5.10 -4.12
N LEU A 114 35.92 4.75 -3.36
CA LEU A 114 34.81 5.64 -2.99
C LEU A 114 35.05 6.35 -1.65
N LEU A 115 36.17 6.07 -0.99
CA LEU A 115 36.50 6.75 0.25
C LEU A 115 36.88 8.20 -0.07
N ASN A 116 36.41 9.12 0.76
CA ASN A 116 36.72 10.54 0.61
C ASN A 116 36.78 11.20 1.97
N ASN A 117 37.05 12.50 1.99
CA ASN A 117 37.24 13.25 3.25
C ASN A 117 35.96 13.94 3.72
N ASP A 118 34.85 13.73 3.10
CA ASP A 118 33.58 14.38 3.47
C ASP A 118 32.91 13.73 4.69
#